data_7495c6e9ed76a9e890e1ec8fd03f05be
#
_entry.id   7495c6e9ed76a9e890e1ec8fd03f05be
#
_cell.length_a   1.000
_cell.length_b   1.000
_cell.length_c   1.000
_cell.angle_alpha   90.00
_cell.angle_beta   90.00
_cell.angle_gamma   90.00
#
_symmetry.space_group_name_H-M   'P 1'
#
loop_
_entity.id
_entity.type
_entity.pdbx_description
1 polymer ?
#
loop_
_entity_poly.entity_id
_entity_poly.type
_entity_poly.pdbx_seq_one_letter_code
_entity_poly.pdbx_strand_id
1 'polypeptide(L)'
;AWWRDQRYEFFKWATELPIITAHHLDDCVENWIFTSMNGNPFLIPSKRDQFIRPFLTTEKVDFSLWCVRKDVPTITDPSNDNTKYRRNYIRHKMMPHVLTINPGIRKTIKKKILDSL
;
A
#
# COMPACT_ATOMS: atom_id res chain seq x y z
N ALA A 1 10.53 9.30 -0.57
CA ALA A 1 10.62 10.15 0.50
C ALA A 1 10.34 11.63 0.23
N TRP A 2 11.19 12.36 -0.49
CA TRP A 2 10.97 13.79 -0.74
C TRP A 2 9.64 14.05 -1.48
N TRP A 3 9.36 13.32 -2.56
CA TRP A 3 8.12 13.48 -3.33
C TRP A 3 6.88 13.18 -2.50
N ARG A 4 6.95 12.16 -1.65
CA ARG A 4 5.86 11.83 -0.74
C ARG A 4 5.61 12.97 0.24
N ASP A 5 6.68 13.50 0.83
CA ASP A 5 6.59 14.58 1.80
C ASP A 5 6.00 15.85 1.15
N GLN A 6 6.40 16.16 -0.10
CA GLN A 6 5.84 17.27 -0.86
C GLN A 6 4.34 17.10 -1.13
N ARG A 7 3.90 15.88 -1.46
CA ARG A 7 2.47 15.61 -1.65
C ARG A 7 1.67 15.84 -0.36
N TYR A 8 2.15 15.33 0.76
CA TYR A 8 1.46 15.51 2.04
C TYR A 8 1.45 16.97 2.48
N GLU A 9 2.53 17.69 2.29
CA GLU A 9 2.58 19.13 2.55
C GLU A 9 1.57 19.90 1.68
N PHE A 10 1.49 19.56 0.40
CA PHE A 10 0.50 20.14 -0.52
C PHE A 10 -0.92 19.89 -0.03
N PHE A 11 -1.25 18.67 0.36
CA PHE A 11 -2.59 18.34 0.85
C PHE A 11 -2.94 19.09 2.12
N LYS A 12 -2.02 19.20 3.05
CA LYS A 12 -2.21 19.97 4.29
C LYS A 12 -2.47 21.44 4.00
N TRP A 13 -1.76 21.99 3.02
CA TRP A 13 -1.94 23.37 2.60
C TRP A 13 -3.25 23.58 1.85
N ALA A 14 -3.63 22.65 0.97
CA ALA A 14 -4.75 22.81 0.05
C ALA A 14 -6.12 22.70 0.74
N THR A 15 -6.23 21.92 1.81
CA THR A 15 -7.53 21.68 2.47
C THR A 15 -7.37 21.21 3.91
N GLU A 16 -8.38 21.53 4.74
CA GLU A 16 -8.54 20.96 6.09
C GLU A 16 -9.50 19.77 6.10
N LEU A 17 -10.13 19.47 4.96
CA LEU A 17 -11.05 18.34 4.84
C LEU A 17 -10.32 17.01 4.91
N PRO A 18 -11.02 15.93 5.32
CA PRO A 18 -10.46 14.58 5.25
C PRO A 18 -10.04 14.22 3.84
N ILE A 19 -8.88 13.59 3.70
CA ILE A 19 -8.35 13.11 2.42
C ILE A 19 -8.33 11.60 2.47
N ILE A 20 -8.96 10.97 1.47
CA ILE A 20 -8.99 9.52 1.32
C ILE A 20 -7.85 9.11 0.39
N THR A 21 -7.03 8.18 0.83
CA THR A 21 -6.00 7.57 -0.01
C THR A 21 -6.34 6.11 -0.28
N ALA A 22 -5.87 5.61 -1.41
CA ALA A 22 -6.21 4.28 -1.90
C ALA A 22 -5.19 3.20 -1.52
N HIS A 23 -4.48 3.38 -0.41
CA HIS A 23 -3.59 2.33 0.10
C HIS A 23 -4.38 1.06 0.36
N HIS A 24 -3.86 -0.08 -0.08
CA HIS A 24 -4.54 -1.37 0.01
C HIS A 24 -3.68 -2.42 0.72
N LEU A 25 -4.19 -3.66 0.80
CA LEU A 25 -3.55 -4.72 1.57
C LEU A 25 -2.14 -5.05 1.04
N ASP A 26 -1.96 -5.08 -0.28
CA ASP A 26 -0.62 -5.34 -0.85
C ASP A 26 0.39 -4.27 -0.45
N ASP A 27 -0.01 -3.01 -0.37
CA ASP A 27 0.84 -1.93 0.17
C ASP A 27 1.23 -2.20 1.62
N CYS A 28 0.30 -2.70 2.42
CA CYS A 28 0.56 -3.03 3.82
C CYS A 28 1.55 -4.19 3.96
N VAL A 29 1.44 -5.21 3.12
CA VAL A 29 2.38 -6.34 3.09
C VAL A 29 3.78 -5.85 2.71
N GLU A 30 3.90 -5.09 1.65
CA GLU A 30 5.17 -4.52 1.19
C GLU A 30 5.80 -3.63 2.28
N ASN A 31 5.00 -2.80 2.90
CA ASN A 31 5.44 -1.91 3.97
C ASN A 31 5.92 -2.70 5.19
N TRP A 32 5.21 -3.75 5.57
CA TRP A 32 5.61 -4.63 6.68
C TRP A 32 6.97 -5.27 6.42
N ILE A 33 7.17 -5.81 5.21
CA ILE A 33 8.44 -6.41 4.83
C ILE A 33 9.56 -5.37 4.87
N PHE A 34 9.35 -4.21 4.25
CA PHE A 34 10.35 -3.15 4.19
C PHE A 34 10.73 -2.64 5.58
N THR A 35 9.76 -2.35 6.42
CA THR A 35 10.01 -1.83 7.76
C THR A 35 10.60 -2.89 8.69
N SER A 36 10.22 -4.17 8.50
CA SER A 36 10.83 -5.28 9.25
C SER A 36 12.32 -5.41 8.96
N MET A 37 12.72 -5.28 7.70
CA MET A 37 14.12 -5.32 7.30
C MET A 37 14.93 -4.15 7.87
N ASN A 38 14.29 -3.03 8.17
CA ASN A 38 14.91 -1.87 8.77
C ASN A 38 14.81 -1.85 10.31
N GLY A 39 14.34 -2.96 10.90
CA GLY A 39 14.34 -3.15 12.34
C GLY A 39 13.18 -2.51 13.11
N ASN A 40 12.21 -1.95 12.42
CA ASN A 40 11.06 -1.31 13.05
C ASN A 40 9.77 -1.61 12.29
N PRO A 41 9.28 -2.88 12.34
CA PRO A 41 8.08 -3.27 11.62
C PRO A 41 6.86 -2.48 12.11
N PHE A 42 6.07 -1.95 11.18
CA PHE A 42 4.82 -1.29 11.52
C PHE A 42 3.78 -1.46 10.42
N LEU A 43 2.52 -1.30 10.81
CA LEU A 43 1.38 -1.30 9.90
C LEU A 43 1.08 0.13 9.47
N ILE A 44 0.62 0.29 8.22
CA ILE A 44 0.09 1.57 7.76
C ILE A 44 -1.18 1.86 8.57
N PRO A 45 -1.27 3.00 9.27
CA PRO A 45 -2.46 3.29 10.08
C PRO A 45 -3.66 3.63 9.20
N SER A 46 -4.85 3.20 9.62
CA SER A 46 -6.11 3.48 8.89
C SER A 46 -6.45 4.97 8.87
N LYS A 47 -6.01 5.71 9.88
CA LYS A 47 -6.19 7.14 9.98
C LYS A 47 -4.94 7.79 10.55
N ARG A 48 -4.48 8.84 9.89
CA ARG A 48 -3.36 9.65 10.36
C ARG A 48 -3.60 11.10 9.96
N ASP A 49 -3.71 12.00 10.96
CA ASP A 49 -4.08 13.39 10.74
C ASP A 49 -5.40 13.48 9.96
N GLN A 50 -5.41 14.17 8.81
CA GLN A 50 -6.60 14.27 7.94
C GLN A 50 -6.72 13.13 6.95
N PHE A 51 -5.73 12.22 6.91
CA PHE A 51 -5.70 11.13 5.93
C PHE A 51 -6.45 9.91 6.43
N ILE A 52 -7.34 9.38 5.61
CA ILE A 52 -8.14 8.19 5.88
C ILE A 52 -7.83 7.15 4.81
N ARG A 53 -7.58 5.91 5.25
CA ARG A 53 -7.22 4.80 4.38
C ARG A 53 -8.22 3.65 4.57
N PRO A 54 -9.36 3.68 3.85
CA PRO A 54 -10.43 2.72 4.08
C PRO A 54 -10.20 1.34 3.45
N PHE A 55 -9.18 1.18 2.59
CA PHE A 55 -9.00 -0.03 1.78
C PHE A 55 -7.83 -0.92 2.23
N LEU A 56 -7.34 -0.75 3.45
CA LEU A 56 -6.17 -1.49 3.93
C LEU A 56 -6.35 -3.01 4.00
N THR A 57 -7.59 -3.49 4.03
CA THR A 57 -7.89 -4.92 4.04
C THR A 57 -8.34 -5.47 2.69
N THR A 58 -8.32 -4.63 1.65
CA THR A 58 -8.71 -5.01 0.28
C THR A 58 -7.47 -5.31 -0.54
N GLU A 59 -7.45 -6.47 -1.21
CA GLU A 59 -6.35 -6.85 -2.07
C GLU A 59 -6.36 -6.06 -3.39
N LYS A 60 -5.18 -5.77 -3.94
CA LYS A 60 -5.04 -5.08 -5.21
C LYS A 60 -5.80 -5.78 -6.35
N VAL A 61 -5.79 -7.11 -6.37
CA VAL A 61 -6.49 -7.88 -7.39
C VAL A 61 -7.99 -7.62 -7.40
N ASP A 62 -8.59 -7.38 -6.24
CA ASP A 62 -10.02 -7.09 -6.13
C ASP A 62 -10.37 -5.75 -6.78
N PHE A 63 -9.52 -4.74 -6.63
CA PHE A 63 -9.67 -3.47 -7.34
C PHE A 63 -9.57 -3.64 -8.86
N SER A 64 -8.58 -4.41 -9.31
CA SER A 64 -8.38 -4.67 -10.74
C SER A 64 -9.58 -5.37 -11.35
N LEU A 65 -10.12 -6.38 -10.67
CA LEU A 65 -11.32 -7.10 -11.12
C LEU A 65 -12.55 -6.19 -11.12
N TRP A 66 -12.69 -5.35 -10.13
CA TRP A 66 -13.80 -4.38 -10.07
C TRP A 66 -13.74 -3.38 -11.23
N CYS A 67 -12.56 -2.87 -11.53
CA CYS A 67 -12.35 -1.96 -12.67
C CYS A 67 -12.73 -2.61 -13.99
N VAL A 68 -12.35 -3.88 -14.19
CA VAL A 68 -12.73 -4.64 -15.39
C VAL A 68 -14.24 -4.80 -15.49
N ARG A 69 -14.90 -5.21 -14.40
CA ARG A 69 -16.37 -5.40 -14.38
C ARG A 69 -17.15 -4.11 -14.61
N LYS A 70 -16.64 -3.00 -14.13
CA LYS A 70 -17.29 -1.68 -14.24
C LYS A 70 -16.80 -0.85 -15.41
N ASP A 71 -15.92 -1.41 -16.23
CA ASP A 71 -15.33 -0.74 -17.40
C ASP A 71 -14.69 0.60 -17.05
N VAL A 72 -13.96 0.63 -15.93
CA VAL A 72 -13.25 1.82 -15.48
C VAL A 72 -11.88 1.88 -16.16
N PRO A 73 -11.55 2.95 -16.88
CA PRO A 73 -10.24 3.09 -17.50
C PRO A 73 -9.15 3.21 -16.44
N THR A 74 -8.04 2.50 -16.66
CA THR A 74 -6.88 2.53 -15.77
C THR A 74 -5.62 2.84 -16.57
N ILE A 75 -4.65 3.47 -15.89
CA ILE A 75 -3.35 3.79 -16.47
C ILE A 75 -2.28 3.16 -15.57
N THR A 76 -1.31 2.51 -16.19
CA THR A 76 -0.13 2.00 -15.48
C THR A 76 0.99 3.01 -15.58
N ASP A 77 1.50 3.46 -14.44
CA ASP A 77 2.67 4.33 -14.39
C ASP A 77 3.92 3.52 -14.75
N PRO A 78 4.67 3.89 -15.81
CA PRO A 78 5.91 3.18 -16.17
C PRO A 78 6.95 3.13 -15.04
N SER A 79 6.96 4.09 -14.13
CA SER A 79 7.88 4.10 -12.99
C SER A 79 7.66 2.92 -12.02
N ASN A 80 6.48 2.28 -12.06
CA ASN A 80 6.19 1.10 -11.23
C ASN A 80 7.08 -0.10 -11.56
N ASP A 81 7.66 -0.16 -12.75
CA ASP A 81 8.56 -1.24 -13.17
C ASP A 81 10.02 -0.97 -12.83
N ASN A 82 10.34 0.23 -12.34
CA ASN A 82 11.71 0.60 -12.01
C ASN A 82 12.14 0.04 -10.66
N THR A 83 12.94 -1.04 -10.68
CA THR A 83 13.41 -1.73 -9.48
C THR A 83 14.52 -1.00 -8.71
N LYS A 84 14.96 0.16 -9.17
CA LYS A 84 15.82 1.05 -8.38
C LYS A 84 15.09 1.60 -7.15
N TYR A 85 13.78 1.75 -7.22
CA TYR A 85 12.95 2.08 -6.07
C TYR A 85 12.76 0.85 -5.19
N ARG A 86 13.06 0.97 -3.90
CA ARG A 86 13.05 -0.16 -2.96
C ARG A 86 11.69 -0.84 -2.87
N ARG A 87 10.60 -0.08 -2.88
CA ARG A 87 9.25 -0.63 -2.87
C ARG A 87 8.94 -1.44 -4.12
N ASN A 88 9.33 -0.94 -5.30
CA ASN A 88 9.16 -1.66 -6.55
C ASN A 88 10.02 -2.93 -6.58
N TYR A 89 11.21 -2.87 -6.02
CA TYR A 89 12.07 -4.06 -5.89
C TYR A 89 11.39 -5.14 -5.05
N ILE A 90 10.84 -4.77 -3.90
CA ILE A 90 10.10 -5.71 -3.04
C ILE A 90 8.94 -6.32 -3.81
N ARG A 91 8.13 -5.49 -4.47
CA ARG A 91 6.95 -5.91 -5.22
C ARG A 91 7.27 -6.89 -6.34
N HIS A 92 8.29 -6.59 -7.15
CA HIS A 92 8.59 -7.36 -8.36
C HIS A 92 9.59 -8.48 -8.14
N LYS A 93 10.54 -8.32 -7.23
CA LYS A 93 11.64 -9.27 -7.02
C LYS A 93 11.50 -10.12 -5.76
N MET A 94 11.05 -9.54 -4.67
CA MET A 94 10.95 -10.25 -3.38
C MET A 94 9.61 -10.94 -3.18
N MET A 95 8.50 -10.32 -3.55
CA MET A 95 7.17 -10.87 -3.29
C MET A 95 6.95 -12.28 -3.85
N PRO A 96 7.44 -12.66 -5.04
CA PRO A 96 7.35 -14.04 -5.50
C PRO A 96 7.99 -15.03 -4.52
N HIS A 97 9.14 -14.69 -3.95
CA HIS A 97 9.81 -15.53 -2.95
C HIS A 97 9.09 -15.54 -1.61
N VAL A 98 8.60 -14.40 -1.18
CA VAL A 98 7.79 -14.28 0.05
C VAL A 98 6.55 -15.17 -0.03
N LEU A 99 5.85 -15.14 -1.16
CA LEU A 99 4.66 -15.96 -1.38
C LEU A 99 4.97 -17.45 -1.50
N THR A 100 6.17 -17.81 -1.93
CA THR A 100 6.63 -19.20 -1.92
C THR A 100 6.82 -19.69 -0.48
N ILE A 101 7.39 -18.87 0.38
CA ILE A 101 7.61 -19.21 1.81
C ILE A 101 6.30 -19.19 2.58
N ASN A 102 5.48 -18.17 2.36
CA ASN A 102 4.20 -18.00 3.05
C ASN A 102 3.12 -17.52 2.06
N PRO A 103 2.42 -18.45 1.40
CA PRO A 103 1.32 -18.08 0.50
C PRO A 103 0.18 -17.30 1.18
N GLY A 104 0.06 -17.42 2.50
CA GLY A 104 -0.96 -16.75 3.30
C GLY A 104 -0.52 -15.44 3.92
N ILE A 105 0.57 -14.82 3.45
CA ILE A 105 1.09 -13.58 4.05
C ILE A 105 0.04 -12.45 4.08
N ARG A 106 -0.79 -12.34 3.05
CA ARG A 106 -1.85 -11.33 3.00
C ARG A 106 -2.86 -11.53 4.12
N LYS A 107 -3.26 -12.78 4.39
CA LYS A 107 -4.16 -13.11 5.51
C LYS A 107 -3.54 -12.77 6.85
N THR A 108 -2.26 -13.04 7.03
CA THR A 108 -1.52 -12.72 8.25
C THR A 108 -1.52 -11.22 8.51
N ILE A 109 -1.20 -10.43 7.51
CA ILE A 109 -1.16 -8.97 7.63
C ILE A 109 -2.56 -8.40 7.81
N LYS A 110 -3.56 -8.92 7.08
CA LYS A 110 -4.95 -8.51 7.25
C LYS A 110 -5.43 -8.71 8.67
N LYS A 111 -5.11 -9.85 9.28
CA LYS A 111 -5.45 -10.11 10.68
C LYS A 111 -4.81 -9.08 11.61
N LYS A 112 -3.54 -8.76 11.41
CA LYS A 112 -2.84 -7.74 12.19
C LYS A 112 -3.52 -6.37 12.06
N ILE A 113 -3.94 -6.00 10.86
CA ILE A 113 -4.66 -4.74 10.62
C ILE A 113 -5.98 -4.73 11.39
N LEU A 114 -6.77 -5.79 11.27
CA LEU A 114 -8.06 -5.90 11.95
C LEU A 114 -7.91 -5.87 13.48
N ASP A 115 -6.88 -6.52 14.01
CA ASP A 115 -6.61 -6.53 15.45
C ASP A 115 -6.15 -5.15 15.95
N SER A 116 -5.65 -4.29 15.08
CA SER A 116 -5.18 -2.94 15.42
C SER A 116 -6.27 -1.86 15.37
N LEU A 117 -7.42 -2.17 14.83
CA LEU A 117 -8.53 -1.23 14.69
C LEU A 117 -9.28 -0.99 16.02
#